data_98120f33c2eede175a039e85a9e3c886
#
_entry.id   98120f33c2eede175a039e85a9e3c886
#
_cell.length_a   1.000
_cell.length_b   1.000
_cell.length_c   1.000
_cell.angle_alpha   90.00
_cell.angle_beta   90.00
_cell.angle_gamma   90.00
#
_symmetry.space_group_name_H-M   'P 1'
#
loop_
_entity.id
_entity.type
_entity.pdbx_description
1 polymer ?
#
loop_
_entity_poly.entity_id
_entity_poly.type
_entity_poly.pdbx_seq_one_letter_code
_entity_poly.pdbx_strand_id
1 'polypeptide(L)'
;MLVMTPYGLWCPAADVYIDPVRAVDRAVITHGHSDHARRGMRSYLCHADTVPILQHRLGGKVSTQGVAYGDDVVINGVRITLVPAGHIIGSAQVRVEHRGQVWVVSGDYKRQSDPFAVPFEPVRCHTFITESTFGLPLYRWPSTEHTMAGINA
;
A
#
# COMPACT_ATOMS: atom_id res chain seq x y z
N MET A 1 -8.88 5.22 -14.78
CA MET A 1 -7.40 5.23 -14.70
C MET A 1 -6.86 3.86 -14.32
N LEU A 2 -7.40 3.25 -13.27
CA LEU A 2 -7.07 1.89 -12.86
C LEU A 2 -8.16 0.92 -13.32
N VAL A 3 -7.78 -0.32 -13.66
CA VAL A 3 -8.68 -1.36 -14.17
C VAL A 3 -8.47 -2.63 -13.36
N MET A 4 -9.55 -3.26 -12.90
CA MET A 4 -9.48 -4.58 -12.27
C MET A 4 -9.28 -5.65 -13.33
N THR A 5 -8.30 -6.52 -13.11
CA THR A 5 -7.95 -7.64 -14.01
C THR A 5 -7.83 -8.94 -13.20
N PRO A 6 -7.71 -10.11 -13.84
CA PRO A 6 -7.41 -11.38 -13.14
C PRO A 6 -6.04 -11.40 -12.42
N TYR A 7 -5.18 -10.40 -12.66
CA TYR A 7 -3.87 -10.24 -12.02
C TYR A 7 -3.91 -9.23 -10.86
N GLY A 8 -5.00 -8.50 -10.70
CA GLY A 8 -5.19 -7.44 -9.71
C GLY A 8 -5.45 -6.08 -10.36
N LEU A 9 -5.24 -5.02 -9.59
CA LEU A 9 -5.52 -3.64 -10.00
C LEU A 9 -4.39 -3.11 -10.89
N TRP A 10 -4.69 -2.82 -12.15
CA TRP A 10 -3.74 -2.41 -13.19
C TRP A 10 -3.90 -0.96 -13.59
N CYS A 11 -2.78 -0.26 -13.76
CA CYS A 11 -2.69 1.04 -14.38
C CYS A 11 -2.18 0.90 -15.84
N PRO A 12 -3.06 0.89 -16.85
CA PRO A 12 -2.65 0.71 -18.25
C PRO A 12 -1.60 1.70 -18.72
N ALA A 13 -1.76 2.99 -18.37
CA ALA A 13 -0.88 4.05 -18.83
C ALA A 13 0.56 3.92 -18.30
N ALA A 14 0.74 3.48 -17.06
CA ALA A 14 2.05 3.22 -16.47
C ALA A 14 2.55 1.79 -16.71
N ASP A 15 1.66 0.88 -17.09
CA ASP A 15 1.88 -0.56 -17.17
C ASP A 15 2.47 -1.11 -15.87
N VAL A 16 1.80 -0.82 -14.76
CA VAL A 16 2.10 -1.33 -13.41
C VAL A 16 0.85 -1.88 -12.76
N TYR A 17 1.03 -2.83 -11.86
CA TYR A 17 -0.04 -3.37 -11.01
C TYR A 17 0.14 -2.89 -9.58
N ILE A 18 -0.96 -2.69 -8.85
CA ILE A 18 -0.94 -2.39 -7.43
C ILE A 18 -1.39 -3.65 -6.69
N ASP A 19 -0.56 -4.14 -5.76
CA ASP A 19 -0.75 -5.36 -4.96
C ASP A 19 -1.24 -6.55 -5.81
N PRO A 20 -0.52 -6.94 -6.88
CA PRO A 20 -0.98 -7.98 -7.80
C PRO A 20 -1.09 -9.35 -7.12
N VAL A 21 -2.13 -10.10 -7.51
CA VAL A 21 -2.42 -11.44 -6.97
C VAL A 21 -1.71 -12.55 -7.73
N ARG A 22 -1.09 -12.24 -8.89
CA ARG A 22 -0.31 -13.15 -9.74
C ARG A 22 0.95 -12.47 -10.20
N ALA A 23 1.91 -13.25 -10.71
CA ALA A 23 3.16 -12.76 -11.26
C ALA A 23 2.94 -11.75 -12.40
N VAL A 24 3.61 -10.59 -12.30
CA VAL A 24 3.60 -9.50 -13.28
C VAL A 24 5.00 -8.90 -13.39
N ASP A 25 5.24 -8.09 -14.44
CA ASP A 25 6.54 -7.44 -14.61
C ASP A 25 6.79 -6.36 -13.56
N ARG A 26 5.83 -5.47 -13.31
CA ARG A 26 6.00 -4.32 -12.42
C ARG A 26 4.87 -4.22 -11.40
N ALA A 27 5.22 -4.28 -10.14
CA ALA A 27 4.29 -4.17 -9.03
C ALA A 27 4.61 -2.95 -8.16
N VAL A 28 3.58 -2.20 -7.78
CA VAL A 28 3.63 -1.23 -6.67
C VAL A 28 3.00 -1.92 -5.47
N ILE A 29 3.72 -1.99 -4.36
CA ILE A 29 3.29 -2.70 -3.14
C ILE A 29 2.92 -1.69 -2.08
N THR A 30 1.71 -1.78 -1.57
CA THR A 30 1.21 -0.91 -0.50
C THR A 30 1.89 -1.20 0.83
N HIS A 31 2.09 -2.47 1.18
CA HIS A 31 2.74 -2.87 2.42
C HIS A 31 3.23 -4.32 2.40
N GLY A 32 3.96 -4.71 3.45
CA GLY A 32 4.69 -5.98 3.49
C GLY A 32 3.88 -7.23 3.87
N HIS A 33 2.55 -7.22 4.04
CA HIS A 33 1.76 -8.42 4.32
C HIS A 33 1.71 -9.38 3.12
N SER A 34 1.42 -10.67 3.39
CA SER A 34 1.58 -11.75 2.40
C SER A 34 0.53 -11.75 1.29
N ASP A 35 -0.63 -11.22 1.55
CA ASP A 35 -1.74 -11.09 0.61
C ASP A 35 -1.55 -9.89 -0.34
N HIS A 36 -0.76 -8.89 0.03
CA HIS A 36 -0.39 -7.75 -0.79
C HIS A 36 0.96 -7.94 -1.50
N ALA A 37 1.99 -8.37 -0.78
CA ALA A 37 3.34 -8.58 -1.30
C ALA A 37 3.59 -10.06 -1.64
N ARG A 38 3.21 -10.47 -2.84
CA ARG A 38 3.34 -11.86 -3.33
C ARG A 38 4.64 -12.05 -4.09
N ARG A 39 5.09 -13.31 -4.21
CA ARG A 39 6.28 -13.70 -4.99
C ARG A 39 6.00 -13.66 -6.50
N GLY A 40 7.08 -13.55 -7.30
CA GLY A 40 7.05 -13.77 -8.75
C GLY A 40 6.98 -12.49 -9.58
N MET A 41 6.98 -11.29 -8.98
CA MET A 41 7.08 -10.04 -9.72
C MET A 41 8.53 -9.83 -10.18
N ARG A 42 8.72 -9.29 -11.38
CA ARG A 42 10.04 -8.96 -11.89
C ARG A 42 10.65 -7.76 -11.16
N SER A 43 9.82 -6.78 -10.77
CA SER A 43 10.24 -5.63 -9.97
C SER A 43 9.13 -5.17 -9.03
N TYR A 44 9.55 -4.64 -7.87
CA TYR A 44 8.68 -4.15 -6.80
C TYR A 44 9.04 -2.71 -6.48
N LEU A 45 8.08 -1.79 -6.61
CA LEU A 45 8.14 -0.43 -6.10
C LEU A 45 7.38 -0.38 -4.77
N CYS A 46 8.01 0.10 -3.69
CA CYS A 46 7.38 0.21 -2.38
C CYS A 46 8.03 1.32 -1.56
N HIS A 47 7.50 1.60 -0.37
CA HIS A 47 8.19 2.49 0.58
C HIS A 47 9.55 1.90 0.99
N ALA A 48 10.53 2.77 1.27
CA ALA A 48 11.89 2.37 1.63
C ALA A 48 11.92 1.38 2.82
N ASP A 49 11.11 1.62 3.85
CA ASP A 49 11.03 0.73 5.04
C ASP A 49 10.39 -0.63 4.73
N THR A 50 9.64 -0.75 3.64
CA THR A 50 9.07 -2.03 3.19
C THR A 50 10.12 -2.89 2.47
N VAL A 51 11.18 -2.30 1.91
CA VAL A 51 12.21 -3.03 1.17
C VAL A 51 12.83 -4.20 1.97
N PRO A 52 13.35 -4.00 3.20
CA PRO A 52 13.94 -5.10 3.96
C PRO A 52 12.91 -6.18 4.30
N ILE A 53 11.65 -5.82 4.50
CA ILE A 53 10.56 -6.79 4.74
C ILE A 53 10.35 -7.66 3.50
N LEU A 54 10.28 -7.06 2.31
CA LEU A 54 10.15 -7.80 1.04
C LEU A 54 11.36 -8.70 0.78
N GLN A 55 12.57 -8.20 0.99
CA GLN A 55 13.80 -8.98 0.80
C GLN A 55 13.87 -10.19 1.75
N HIS A 56 13.47 -10.02 3.00
CA HIS A 56 13.39 -11.12 3.96
C HIS A 56 12.35 -12.17 3.56
N ARG A 57 11.13 -11.73 3.18
CA ARG A 57 9.99 -12.62 2.91
C ARG A 57 10.04 -13.27 1.53
N LEU A 58 10.50 -12.53 0.52
CA LEU A 58 10.49 -12.98 -0.88
C LEU A 58 11.84 -13.52 -1.34
N GLY A 59 12.89 -13.29 -0.57
CA GLY A 59 14.28 -13.69 -0.85
C GLY A 59 15.14 -12.47 -1.22
N GLY A 60 16.37 -12.44 -0.75
CA GLY A 60 17.27 -11.28 -0.83
C GLY A 60 17.67 -10.81 -2.24
N LYS A 61 17.30 -11.55 -3.29
CA LYS A 61 17.60 -11.23 -4.70
C LYS A 61 16.43 -10.58 -5.45
N VAL A 62 15.30 -10.30 -4.78
CA VAL A 62 14.16 -9.61 -5.43
C VAL A 62 14.56 -8.20 -5.83
N SER A 63 14.18 -7.78 -7.04
CA SER A 63 14.41 -6.42 -7.53
C SER A 63 13.43 -5.47 -6.87
N THR A 64 13.90 -4.66 -5.92
CA THR A 64 13.10 -3.69 -5.19
C THR A 64 13.59 -2.27 -5.46
N GLN A 65 12.65 -1.34 -5.65
CA GLN A 65 12.88 0.09 -5.63
C GLN A 65 12.15 0.67 -4.44
N GLY A 66 12.90 1.14 -3.44
CA GLY A 66 12.36 1.86 -2.28
C GLY A 66 12.33 3.35 -2.56
N VAL A 67 11.22 4.02 -2.20
CA VAL A 67 11.08 5.47 -2.27
C VAL A 67 10.57 6.01 -0.94
N ALA A 68 10.82 7.27 -0.64
CA ALA A 68 10.25 7.91 0.55
C ALA A 68 8.78 8.29 0.33
N TYR A 69 8.05 8.53 1.43
CA TYR A 69 6.72 9.13 1.34
C TYR A 69 6.81 10.53 0.72
N GLY A 70 5.89 10.84 -0.17
CA GLY A 70 5.83 12.10 -0.89
C GLY A 70 6.73 12.19 -2.13
N ASP A 71 7.68 11.27 -2.30
CA ASP A 71 8.50 11.23 -3.51
C ASP A 71 7.68 10.73 -4.71
N ASP A 72 7.88 11.37 -5.84
CA ASP A 72 7.20 11.04 -7.09
C ASP A 72 8.04 10.08 -7.95
N VAL A 73 7.43 9.00 -8.39
CA VAL A 73 7.95 8.13 -9.45
C VAL A 73 7.10 8.34 -10.71
N VAL A 74 7.71 8.78 -11.78
CA VAL A 74 6.99 9.03 -13.05
C VAL A 74 7.27 7.89 -14.02
N ILE A 75 6.21 7.20 -14.46
CA ILE A 75 6.27 6.09 -15.41
C ILE A 75 5.29 6.40 -16.56
N ASN A 76 5.79 6.55 -17.77
CA ASN A 76 4.98 6.83 -18.97
C ASN A 76 4.02 8.04 -18.78
N GLY A 77 4.47 9.08 -18.07
CA GLY A 77 3.66 10.27 -17.78
C GLY A 77 2.62 10.11 -16.68
N VAL A 78 2.58 8.96 -16.03
CA VAL A 78 1.80 8.72 -14.79
C VAL A 78 2.69 8.99 -13.60
N ARG A 79 2.24 9.81 -12.67
CA ARG A 79 2.90 10.09 -11.40
C ARG A 79 2.36 9.15 -10.33
N ILE A 80 3.26 8.43 -9.68
CA ILE A 80 2.97 7.53 -8.55
C ILE A 80 3.66 8.11 -7.33
N THR A 81 2.90 8.36 -6.26
CA THR A 81 3.39 8.87 -4.98
C THR A 81 2.92 7.96 -3.87
N LEU A 82 3.81 7.57 -2.96
CA LEU A 82 3.45 6.81 -1.77
C LEU A 82 3.14 7.77 -0.62
N VAL A 83 2.00 7.57 0.04
CA VAL A 83 1.52 8.40 1.15
C VAL A 83 1.26 7.50 2.38
N PRO A 84 1.57 7.93 3.61
CA PRO A 84 1.40 7.08 4.79
C PRO A 84 0.00 6.49 4.93
N ALA A 85 -0.09 5.18 5.22
CA ALA A 85 -1.34 4.46 5.45
C ALA A 85 -1.62 4.16 6.94
N GLY A 86 -0.62 4.30 7.83
CA GLY A 86 -0.80 4.12 9.27
C GLY A 86 -0.96 2.69 9.75
N HIS A 87 -0.85 1.70 8.88
CA HIS A 87 -1.17 0.30 9.18
C HIS A 87 -0.02 -0.47 9.82
N ILE A 88 1.10 -0.57 9.13
CA ILE A 88 2.37 -1.14 9.61
C ILE A 88 3.55 -0.30 9.13
N ILE A 89 4.77 -0.63 9.58
CA ILE A 89 6.00 0.02 9.12
C ILE A 89 6.08 -0.02 7.59
N GLY A 90 6.26 1.15 6.97
CA GLY A 90 6.37 1.31 5.52
C GLY A 90 5.05 1.15 4.75
N SER A 91 3.90 1.01 5.43
CA SER A 91 2.59 0.92 4.76
C SER A 91 2.23 2.23 4.07
N ALA A 92 1.78 2.12 2.82
CA ALA A 92 1.53 3.27 1.96
C ALA A 92 0.19 3.16 1.24
N GLN A 93 -0.49 4.27 1.12
CA GLN A 93 -1.49 4.51 0.09
C GLN A 93 -0.76 4.77 -1.22
N VAL A 94 -1.25 4.28 -2.34
CA VAL A 94 -0.70 4.54 -3.68
C VAL A 94 -1.54 5.61 -4.35
N ARG A 95 -0.99 6.84 -4.43
CA ARG A 95 -1.58 7.95 -5.17
C ARG A 95 -1.10 7.88 -6.61
N VAL A 96 -2.03 7.82 -7.55
CA VAL A 96 -1.78 7.75 -8.99
C VAL A 96 -2.38 8.99 -9.64
N GLU A 97 -1.55 9.80 -10.32
CA GLU A 97 -1.98 11.00 -11.02
C GLU A 97 -1.66 10.90 -12.49
N HIS A 98 -2.66 11.16 -13.35
CA HIS A 98 -2.50 11.18 -14.78
C HIS A 98 -3.55 12.08 -15.42
N ARG A 99 -3.13 13.01 -16.32
CA ARG A 99 -4.01 13.92 -17.06
C ARG A 99 -5.02 14.66 -16.18
N GLY A 100 -4.55 15.19 -15.04
CA GLY A 100 -5.38 15.96 -14.10
C GLY A 100 -6.31 15.12 -13.22
N GLN A 101 -6.33 13.79 -13.37
CA GLN A 101 -7.07 12.88 -12.50
C GLN A 101 -6.15 12.31 -11.42
N VAL A 102 -6.65 12.25 -10.19
CA VAL A 102 -5.97 11.65 -9.04
C VAL A 102 -6.81 10.51 -8.50
N TRP A 103 -6.24 9.32 -8.45
CA TRP A 103 -6.81 8.13 -7.84
C TRP A 103 -5.91 7.68 -6.69
N VAL A 104 -6.50 7.19 -5.63
CA VAL A 104 -5.78 6.65 -4.47
C VAL A 104 -6.24 5.24 -4.19
N VAL A 105 -5.29 4.33 -4.02
CA VAL A 105 -5.51 2.97 -3.53
C VAL A 105 -5.00 2.93 -2.10
N SER A 106 -5.89 2.68 -1.13
CA SER A 106 -5.54 2.77 0.29
C SER A 106 -4.53 1.71 0.73
N GLY A 107 -4.52 0.54 0.08
CA GLY A 107 -4.01 -0.65 0.75
C GLY A 107 -4.78 -0.87 2.06
N ASP A 108 -4.20 -1.62 2.98
CA ASP A 108 -4.71 -1.65 4.35
C ASP A 108 -4.28 -0.37 5.07
N TYR A 109 -5.19 0.24 5.83
CA TYR A 109 -4.90 1.49 6.53
C TYR A 109 -5.47 1.51 7.95
N LYS A 110 -4.84 2.31 8.81
CA LYS A 110 -5.27 2.51 10.19
C LYS A 110 -5.26 3.99 10.53
N ARG A 111 -6.39 4.53 10.95
CA ARG A 111 -6.53 5.95 11.30
C ARG A 111 -6.06 6.29 12.72
N GLN A 112 -6.10 5.30 13.64
CA GLN A 112 -5.53 5.48 14.98
C GLN A 112 -4.01 5.46 14.89
N SER A 113 -3.35 6.40 15.57
CA SER A 113 -1.89 6.43 15.66
C SER A 113 -1.33 5.14 16.25
N ASP A 114 -0.21 4.73 15.71
CA ASP A 114 0.56 3.59 16.15
C ASP A 114 2.02 4.04 16.36
N PRO A 115 2.70 3.65 17.45
CA PRO A 115 4.06 4.11 17.71
C PRO A 115 5.10 3.61 16.70
N PHE A 116 4.76 2.59 15.90
CA PHE A 116 5.68 1.96 14.95
C PHE A 116 5.40 2.30 13.49
N ALA A 117 4.25 2.87 13.18
CA ALA A 117 3.88 3.25 11.82
C ALA A 117 3.74 4.77 11.69
N VAL A 118 4.16 5.32 10.55
CA VAL A 118 3.88 6.73 10.24
C VAL A 118 2.37 6.91 10.15
N PRO A 119 1.78 7.88 10.87
CA PRO A 119 0.32 8.05 10.93
C PRO A 119 -0.31 8.21 9.55
N PHE A 120 -1.55 7.70 9.41
CA PHE A 120 -2.35 7.86 8.19
C PHE A 120 -2.48 9.33 7.79
N GLU A 121 -2.21 9.62 6.53
CA GLU A 121 -2.35 10.95 5.95
C GLU A 121 -3.52 10.97 4.95
N PRO A 122 -4.55 11.83 5.13
CA PRO A 122 -5.64 11.96 4.17
C PRO A 122 -5.16 12.53 2.84
N VAL A 123 -5.57 11.93 1.73
CA VAL A 123 -5.22 12.38 0.38
C VAL A 123 -6.45 12.87 -0.36
N ARG A 124 -6.42 14.11 -0.85
CA ARG A 124 -7.48 14.62 -1.73
C ARG A 124 -7.38 13.95 -3.10
N CYS A 125 -8.46 13.32 -3.56
CA CYS A 125 -8.49 12.58 -4.81
C CYS A 125 -9.87 12.64 -5.48
N HIS A 126 -9.93 12.24 -6.75
CA HIS A 126 -11.17 12.08 -7.52
C HIS A 126 -11.80 10.71 -7.28
N THR A 127 -10.98 9.68 -7.05
CA THR A 127 -11.42 8.31 -6.77
C THR A 127 -10.58 7.72 -5.64
N PHE A 128 -11.23 7.15 -4.65
CA PHE A 128 -10.59 6.44 -3.54
C PHE A 128 -11.01 4.96 -3.58
N ILE A 129 -10.05 4.07 -3.78
CA ILE A 129 -10.24 2.61 -3.75
C ILE A 129 -9.80 2.16 -2.37
N THR A 130 -10.75 1.72 -1.57
CA THR A 130 -10.53 1.38 -0.16
C THR A 130 -10.74 -0.10 0.12
N GLU A 131 -9.99 -0.61 1.07
CA GLU A 131 -10.33 -1.87 1.75
C GLU A 131 -11.61 -1.70 2.61
N SER A 132 -12.22 -2.80 3.01
CA SER A 132 -13.37 -2.79 3.93
C SER A 132 -13.42 -4.04 4.81
N THR A 133 -12.28 -4.53 5.23
CA THR A 133 -12.13 -5.75 6.04
C THR A 133 -13.02 -5.73 7.29
N PHE A 134 -13.08 -4.59 7.96
CA PHE A 134 -13.92 -4.37 9.14
C PHE A 134 -15.07 -3.37 8.89
N GLY A 135 -15.53 -3.26 7.65
CA GLY A 135 -16.56 -2.30 7.24
C GLY A 135 -17.98 -2.61 7.73
N LEU A 136 -18.24 -3.80 8.27
CA LEU A 136 -19.55 -4.16 8.80
C LEU A 136 -19.77 -3.62 10.22
N PRO A 137 -20.99 -3.17 10.58
CA PRO A 137 -21.28 -2.58 11.89
C PRO A 137 -21.08 -3.53 13.08
N LEU A 138 -20.94 -4.83 12.82
CA LEU A 138 -20.69 -5.85 13.87
C LEU A 138 -19.27 -5.73 14.46
N TYR A 139 -18.31 -5.16 13.72
CA TYR A 139 -16.95 -4.97 14.19
C TYR A 139 -16.85 -3.73 15.07
N ARG A 140 -16.82 -3.94 16.38
CA ARG A 140 -16.65 -2.89 17.39
C ARG A 140 -15.43 -3.23 18.24
N TRP A 141 -14.44 -2.36 18.23
CA TRP A 141 -13.18 -2.56 18.94
C TRP A 141 -13.12 -1.69 20.19
N PRO A 142 -12.66 -2.23 21.34
CA PRO A 142 -12.35 -1.41 22.51
C PRO A 142 -11.19 -0.46 22.19
N SER A 143 -11.00 0.57 22.98
CA SER A 143 -9.84 1.45 22.82
C SER A 143 -8.53 0.70 23.06
N THR A 144 -7.44 1.20 22.48
CA THR A 144 -6.10 0.62 22.67
C THR A 144 -5.73 0.59 24.16
N GLU A 145 -6.03 1.68 24.89
CA GLU A 145 -5.76 1.80 26.33
C GLU A 145 -6.50 0.72 27.13
N HIS A 146 -7.78 0.49 26.81
CA HIS A 146 -8.57 -0.56 27.48
C HIS A 146 -8.00 -1.96 27.20
N THR A 147 -7.62 -2.22 25.96
CA THR A 147 -7.01 -3.50 25.57
C THR A 147 -5.68 -3.74 26.27
N MET A 148 -4.80 -2.71 26.28
CA MET A 148 -3.49 -2.78 26.96
C MET A 148 -3.62 -2.94 28.46
N ALA A 149 -4.58 -2.28 29.10
CA ALA A 149 -4.86 -2.45 30.53
C ALA A 149 -5.27 -3.91 30.84
N GLY A 150 -6.08 -4.55 29.98
CA GLY A 150 -6.48 -5.94 30.13
C GLY A 150 -5.34 -6.95 29.93
N ILE A 151 -4.32 -6.62 29.13
CA ILE A 151 -3.14 -7.50 28.92
C ILE A 151 -2.19 -7.41 30.12
N ASN A 152 -2.11 -6.24 30.76
CA ASN A 152 -1.18 -5.97 31.88
C ASN A 152 -1.79 -6.31 33.25
N ALA A 153 -3.02 -6.76 33.32
CA ALA A 153 -3.71 -7.15 34.56
C ALA A 153 -3.47 -8.64 34.87
#